data_9091f224ab6fe3b079a40b31c6cec68c
#
_entry.id   9091f224ab6fe3b079a40b31c6cec68c
#
_cell.length_a   1.000
_cell.length_b   1.000
_cell.length_c   1.000
_cell.angle_alpha   90.00
_cell.angle_beta   90.00
_cell.angle_gamma   90.00
#
_symmetry.space_group_name_H-M   'P 1'
#
loop_
_entity.id
_entity.type
_entity.pdbx_description
1 polymer ?
#
loop_
_entity_poly.entity_id
_entity_poly.type
_entity_poly.pdbx_seq_one_letter_code
_entity_poly.pdbx_strand_id
1 'polypeptide(L)'
;LEASKEQKAKIISAFAENFKTTRILTRYPGTPGTTRGGNVGFHDDSFTHSTLYGESWYFMSKMKKAHQTGVWKNQPIGGEFRPEGQSAFLSGAPLDGYQDYSECVNATHCSWLMMAGAFEENLGADEIERAKTASAALGYDFTVTDARVMKIFGKIYAFVTIKNTGVAPIYYDLGVSFGVGNEKNAQWTLSLIHISEPTRQE
;
A
#
# COMPACT_ATOMS: atom_id res chain seq x y z
N LEU A 1 33.03 -3.27 4.16
CA LEU A 1 32.71 -3.26 5.59
C LEU A 1 31.21 -3.20 5.73
N GLU A 2 30.60 -4.24 6.31
CA GLU A 2 29.17 -4.26 6.60
C GLU A 2 28.91 -3.67 7.99
N ALA A 3 27.85 -2.84 8.12
CA ALA A 3 27.49 -2.24 9.39
C ALA A 3 27.04 -3.31 10.41
N SER A 4 27.45 -3.19 11.66
CA SER A 4 27.04 -4.09 12.75
C SER A 4 25.54 -3.98 13.02
N LYS A 5 24.96 -4.95 13.74
CA LYS A 5 23.55 -4.94 14.13
C LYS A 5 23.21 -3.68 14.95
N GLU A 6 24.10 -3.27 15.83
CA GLU A 6 23.95 -2.09 16.67
C GLU A 6 23.99 -0.79 15.86
N GLN A 7 24.85 -0.72 14.85
CA GLN A 7 24.91 0.40 13.92
C GLN A 7 23.65 0.51 13.08
N LYS A 8 23.17 -0.63 12.51
CA LYS A 8 21.90 -0.69 11.76
C LYS A 8 20.72 -0.23 12.64
N ALA A 9 20.64 -0.72 13.89
CA ALA A 9 19.60 -0.31 14.83
C ALA A 9 19.63 1.18 15.14
N LYS A 10 20.81 1.76 15.40
CA LYS A 10 20.96 3.20 15.66
C LYS A 10 20.51 4.05 14.47
N ILE A 11 20.87 3.65 13.25
CA ILE A 11 20.46 4.36 12.03
C ILE A 11 18.92 4.35 11.91
N ILE A 12 18.30 3.17 11.97
CA ILE A 12 16.85 3.06 11.84
C ILE A 12 16.13 3.84 12.95
N SER A 13 16.59 3.74 14.20
CA SER A 13 16.01 4.49 15.32
C SER A 13 16.12 5.99 15.11
N ALA A 14 17.29 6.48 14.67
CA ALA A 14 17.48 7.90 14.40
C ALA A 14 16.52 8.42 13.30
N PHE A 15 16.31 7.66 12.23
CA PHE A 15 15.31 7.99 11.24
C PHE A 15 13.88 7.99 11.83
N ALA A 16 13.51 6.94 12.55
CA ALA A 16 12.18 6.81 13.15
C ALA A 16 11.89 7.90 14.19
N GLU A 17 12.90 8.36 14.93
CA GLU A 17 12.78 9.43 15.92
C GLU A 17 12.64 10.81 15.29
N ASN A 18 13.29 11.05 14.15
CA ASN A 18 13.29 12.37 13.50
C ASN A 18 12.17 12.55 12.47
N PHE A 19 11.72 11.48 11.81
CA PHE A 19 10.65 11.52 10.80
C PHE A 19 9.33 11.02 11.41
N LYS A 20 8.66 11.84 12.20
CA LYS A 20 7.43 11.45 12.92
C LYS A 20 6.21 11.27 12.02
N THR A 21 6.12 12.06 10.96
CA THR A 21 4.99 12.06 10.01
C THR A 21 5.31 11.32 8.73
N THR A 22 6.59 11.19 8.39
CA THR A 22 7.03 10.46 7.18
C THR A 22 7.19 8.99 7.50
N ARG A 23 6.61 8.13 6.68
CA ARG A 23 6.80 6.69 6.77
C ARG A 23 8.17 6.32 6.19
N ILE A 24 8.88 5.45 6.89
CA ILE A 24 10.22 4.99 6.53
C ILE A 24 10.10 3.54 6.10
N LEU A 25 10.76 3.18 5.03
CA LEU A 25 10.79 1.78 4.59
C LEU A 25 12.23 1.26 4.62
N THR A 26 12.38 0.04 5.07
CA THR A 26 13.65 -0.70 5.01
C THR A 26 13.51 -1.92 4.11
N ARG A 27 14.57 -2.23 3.39
CA ARG A 27 14.61 -3.33 2.43
C ARG A 27 14.50 -4.72 3.07
N TYR A 28 15.07 -4.89 4.26
CA TYR A 28 15.19 -6.22 4.86
C TYR A 28 14.32 -6.39 6.09
N PRO A 29 13.29 -7.26 6.05
CA PRO A 29 12.59 -7.70 7.24
C PRO A 29 13.54 -8.25 8.30
N GLY A 30 13.25 -7.95 9.57
CA GLY A 30 14.13 -8.34 10.68
C GLY A 30 15.38 -7.48 10.85
N THR A 31 15.51 -6.36 10.11
CA THR A 31 16.58 -5.39 10.36
C THR A 31 16.47 -4.88 11.81
N PRO A 32 17.57 -4.87 12.58
CA PRO A 32 17.55 -4.32 13.93
C PRO A 32 17.05 -2.86 13.96
N GLY A 33 16.20 -2.53 14.91
CA GLY A 33 15.56 -1.20 15.00
C GLY A 33 14.18 -1.13 14.35
N THR A 34 13.75 -2.13 13.57
CA THR A 34 12.39 -2.23 13.05
C THR A 34 11.48 -2.90 14.09
N THR A 35 11.11 -2.15 15.12
CA THR A 35 10.27 -2.68 16.20
C THR A 35 8.79 -2.61 15.85
N ARG A 36 7.98 -3.49 16.48
CA ARG A 36 6.53 -3.42 16.42
C ARG A 36 6.04 -2.03 16.88
N GLY A 37 5.24 -1.36 16.06
CA GLY A 37 4.65 -0.06 16.40
C GLY A 37 5.52 1.16 16.05
N GLY A 38 6.71 0.99 15.47
CA GLY A 38 7.46 2.09 14.86
C GLY A 38 6.85 2.57 13.56
N ASN A 39 7.34 3.71 13.03
CA ASN A 39 6.94 4.24 11.73
C ASN A 39 7.72 3.63 10.56
N VAL A 40 8.20 2.40 10.71
CA VAL A 40 9.05 1.68 9.74
C VAL A 40 8.27 0.56 9.09
N GLY A 41 8.07 0.69 7.79
CA GLY A 41 7.54 -0.34 6.90
C GLY A 41 8.63 -1.07 6.14
N PHE A 42 8.25 -1.74 5.05
CA PHE A 42 9.18 -2.55 4.28
C PHE A 42 9.11 -2.29 2.79
N HIS A 43 10.23 -2.56 2.12
CA HIS A 43 10.39 -2.47 0.68
C HIS A 43 10.93 -3.79 0.14
N ASP A 44 10.16 -4.45 -0.74
CA ASP A 44 10.61 -5.62 -1.49
C ASP A 44 11.19 -5.17 -2.83
N ASP A 45 12.48 -5.26 -2.98
CA ASP A 45 13.23 -4.83 -4.18
C ASP A 45 13.28 -5.88 -5.31
N SER A 46 12.59 -6.98 -5.14
CA SER A 46 12.50 -8.08 -6.12
C SER A 46 11.07 -8.58 -6.26
N PHE A 47 10.11 -7.64 -6.25
CA PHE A 47 8.69 -7.94 -6.28
C PHE A 47 8.33 -8.83 -7.48
N THR A 48 7.53 -9.86 -7.23
CA THR A 48 7.15 -10.95 -8.12
C THR A 48 8.25 -11.97 -8.45
N HIS A 49 9.51 -11.71 -8.12
CA HIS A 49 10.57 -12.71 -8.33
C HIS A 49 10.81 -13.55 -7.06
N SER A 50 10.89 -12.91 -5.90
CA SER A 50 11.19 -13.58 -4.62
C SER A 50 10.35 -13.02 -3.47
N THR A 51 9.11 -12.68 -3.74
CA THR A 51 8.16 -12.06 -2.80
C THR A 51 7.50 -13.07 -1.88
N LEU A 52 6.87 -14.11 -2.44
CA LEU A 52 6.08 -15.09 -1.69
C LEU A 52 6.94 -16.01 -0.81
N TYR A 53 6.29 -16.89 -0.08
CA TYR A 53 6.99 -17.93 0.68
C TYR A 53 7.72 -18.90 -0.25
N GLY A 54 8.89 -19.34 0.18
CA GLY A 54 9.76 -20.23 -0.60
C GLY A 54 11.10 -20.33 0.11
N GLU A 55 12.16 -19.98 -0.60
CA GLU A 55 13.51 -19.98 -0.03
C GLU A 55 13.62 -19.03 1.18
N SER A 56 14.56 -19.33 2.08
CA SER A 56 14.72 -18.57 3.34
C SER A 56 15.04 -17.08 3.17
N TRP A 57 15.51 -16.70 2.00
CA TRP A 57 15.85 -15.33 1.63
C TRP A 57 14.71 -14.57 0.95
N TYR A 58 13.60 -15.24 0.57
CA TYR A 58 12.42 -14.58 0.00
C TYR A 58 11.76 -13.63 0.99
N PHE A 59 11.15 -12.57 0.47
CA PHE A 59 10.62 -11.48 1.28
C PHE A 59 9.64 -11.95 2.35
N MET A 60 8.58 -12.68 1.97
CA MET A 60 7.59 -13.18 2.94
C MET A 60 8.15 -14.24 3.89
N SER A 61 9.15 -15.03 3.46
CA SER A 61 9.87 -15.94 4.35
C SER A 61 10.65 -15.18 5.44
N LYS A 62 11.31 -14.08 5.08
CA LYS A 62 11.96 -13.17 6.05
C LYS A 62 10.97 -12.47 6.95
N MET A 63 9.85 -11.98 6.42
CA MET A 63 8.76 -11.39 7.21
C MET A 63 8.24 -12.36 8.27
N LYS A 64 8.00 -13.62 7.89
CA LYS A 64 7.58 -14.68 8.82
C LYS A 64 8.62 -14.96 9.89
N LYS A 65 9.88 -15.13 9.50
CA LYS A 65 10.99 -15.37 10.44
C LYS A 65 11.16 -14.24 11.44
N ALA A 66 10.92 -13.00 11.00
CA ALA A 66 11.00 -11.80 11.83
C ALA A 66 9.71 -11.52 12.65
N HIS A 67 8.67 -12.33 12.53
CA HIS A 67 7.35 -12.08 13.12
C HIS A 67 6.72 -10.73 12.72
N GLN A 68 6.94 -10.31 11.46
CA GLN A 68 6.55 -9.00 10.94
C GLN A 68 5.47 -9.07 9.84
N THR A 69 4.87 -10.23 9.60
CA THR A 69 3.83 -10.41 8.56
C THR A 69 2.60 -9.54 8.74
N GLY A 70 2.32 -9.03 9.94
CA GLY A 70 1.21 -8.12 10.23
C GLY A 70 1.56 -6.64 10.19
N VAL A 71 2.78 -6.27 9.80
CA VAL A 71 3.23 -4.86 9.77
C VAL A 71 2.39 -4.00 8.84
N TRP A 72 1.90 -4.54 7.75
CA TRP A 72 1.04 -3.85 6.78
C TRP A 72 -0.20 -3.20 7.40
N LYS A 73 -0.67 -3.66 8.57
CA LYS A 73 -1.82 -3.06 9.26
C LYS A 73 -1.54 -1.64 9.78
N ASN A 74 -0.29 -1.30 10.00
CA ASN A 74 0.11 -0.02 10.61
C ASN A 74 1.18 0.72 9.79
N GLN A 75 1.91 0.04 8.93
CA GLN A 75 3.01 0.59 8.15
C GLN A 75 2.97 0.08 6.72
N PRO A 76 3.30 0.91 5.73
CA PRO A 76 3.25 0.51 4.33
C PRO A 76 4.28 -0.58 4.02
N ILE A 77 3.86 -1.51 3.17
CA ILE A 77 4.75 -2.39 2.44
C ILE A 77 4.66 -1.98 0.98
N GLY A 78 5.79 -1.76 0.36
CA GLY A 78 5.90 -1.46 -1.06
C GLY A 78 7.02 -2.26 -1.69
N GLY A 79 7.36 -1.92 -2.91
CA GLY A 79 8.44 -2.63 -3.57
C GLY A 79 8.83 -2.05 -4.91
N GLU A 80 9.74 -2.78 -5.55
CA GLU A 80 10.16 -2.53 -6.90
C GLU A 80 9.97 -3.82 -7.70
N PHE A 81 9.21 -3.73 -8.79
CA PHE A 81 9.10 -4.82 -9.74
C PHE A 81 10.48 -5.01 -10.40
N ARG A 82 10.98 -6.23 -10.37
CA ARG A 82 12.33 -6.51 -10.85
C ARG A 82 12.51 -6.06 -12.31
N PRO A 83 13.53 -5.24 -12.62
CA PRO A 83 13.66 -4.59 -13.93
C PRO A 83 13.59 -5.56 -15.12
N GLU A 84 14.20 -6.74 -15.00
CA GLU A 84 14.27 -7.74 -16.07
C GLU A 84 12.91 -8.33 -16.45
N GLY A 85 11.92 -8.26 -15.53
CA GLY A 85 10.57 -8.77 -15.77
C GLY A 85 9.58 -7.74 -16.25
N GLN A 86 9.90 -6.44 -16.18
CA GLN A 86 8.92 -5.37 -16.42
C GLN A 86 8.34 -5.37 -17.83
N SER A 87 9.19 -5.49 -18.85
CA SER A 87 8.73 -5.51 -20.25
C SER A 87 7.83 -6.72 -20.54
N ALA A 88 8.22 -7.91 -20.08
CA ALA A 88 7.39 -9.11 -20.25
C ALA A 88 6.05 -9.00 -19.51
N PHE A 89 6.04 -8.47 -18.28
CA PHE A 89 4.81 -8.22 -17.54
C PHE A 89 3.89 -7.25 -18.27
N LEU A 90 4.42 -6.12 -18.75
CA LEU A 90 3.64 -5.10 -19.45
C LEU A 90 3.09 -5.61 -20.79
N SER A 91 3.90 -6.34 -21.57
CA SER A 91 3.44 -6.95 -22.83
C SER A 91 2.48 -8.13 -22.62
N GLY A 92 2.40 -8.71 -21.41
CA GLY A 92 1.64 -9.93 -21.14
C GLY A 92 2.33 -11.21 -21.61
N ALA A 93 3.63 -11.14 -21.85
CA ALA A 93 4.42 -12.32 -22.17
C ALA A 93 4.63 -13.22 -20.94
N PRO A 94 4.88 -14.52 -21.11
CA PRO A 94 5.22 -15.40 -20.01
C PRO A 94 6.41 -14.90 -19.21
N LEU A 95 6.32 -15.03 -17.90
CA LEU A 95 7.35 -14.61 -16.95
C LEU A 95 7.90 -15.85 -16.22
N ASP A 96 8.74 -16.62 -16.93
CA ASP A 96 9.35 -17.81 -16.32
C ASP A 96 10.21 -17.45 -15.10
N GLY A 97 10.01 -18.16 -14.00
CA GLY A 97 10.70 -17.90 -12.74
C GLY A 97 10.14 -16.74 -11.93
N TYR A 98 9.06 -16.11 -12.36
CA TYR A 98 8.34 -15.10 -11.59
C TYR A 98 7.10 -15.67 -10.93
N GLN A 99 6.70 -15.05 -9.83
CA GLN A 99 5.51 -15.38 -9.05
C GLN A 99 4.30 -14.58 -9.57
N ASP A 100 3.09 -15.08 -9.31
CA ASP A 100 1.88 -14.37 -9.70
C ASP A 100 1.78 -12.99 -9.03
N TYR A 101 1.50 -11.97 -9.83
CA TYR A 101 1.42 -10.59 -9.37
C TYR A 101 0.34 -10.38 -8.31
N SER A 102 -0.85 -10.93 -8.57
CA SER A 102 -1.99 -10.75 -7.66
C SER A 102 -1.77 -11.48 -6.33
N GLU A 103 -1.16 -12.67 -6.37
CA GLU A 103 -0.77 -13.38 -5.15
C GLU A 103 0.27 -12.60 -4.35
N CYS A 104 1.26 -12.01 -5.01
CA CYS A 104 2.26 -11.17 -4.35
C CYS A 104 1.63 -9.92 -3.71
N VAL A 105 0.75 -9.23 -4.41
CA VAL A 105 0.02 -8.06 -3.91
C VAL A 105 -0.81 -8.43 -2.67
N ASN A 106 -1.59 -9.51 -2.76
CA ASN A 106 -2.44 -9.96 -1.66
C ASN A 106 -1.64 -10.44 -0.45
N ALA A 107 -0.57 -11.21 -0.64
CA ALA A 107 0.25 -11.73 0.45
C ALA A 107 1.01 -10.65 1.21
N THR A 108 1.44 -9.60 0.52
CA THR A 108 2.19 -8.48 1.10
C THR A 108 1.30 -7.34 1.57
N HIS A 109 0.04 -7.27 1.13
CA HIS A 109 -0.80 -6.08 1.25
C HIS A 109 -0.07 -4.83 0.72
N CYS A 110 0.45 -4.95 -0.49
CA CYS A 110 1.32 -3.95 -1.10
C CYS A 110 0.60 -2.61 -1.31
N SER A 111 1.17 -1.54 -0.77
CA SER A 111 0.56 -0.20 -0.84
C SER A 111 0.99 0.59 -2.08
N TRP A 112 2.15 0.30 -2.61
CA TRP A 112 2.74 0.96 -3.77
C TRP A 112 3.82 0.08 -4.39
N LEU A 113 4.03 0.23 -5.69
CA LEU A 113 5.06 -0.51 -6.41
C LEU A 113 5.72 0.40 -7.44
N MET A 114 7.03 0.40 -7.48
CA MET A 114 7.79 1.06 -8.51
C MET A 114 7.98 0.12 -9.71
N MET A 115 7.60 0.61 -10.89
CA MET A 115 7.78 -0.08 -12.15
C MET A 115 8.18 0.98 -13.20
N ALA A 116 9.48 1.17 -13.41
CA ALA A 116 10.00 2.20 -14.30
C ALA A 116 9.52 2.02 -15.75
N GLY A 117 9.46 0.78 -16.24
CA GLY A 117 8.99 0.46 -17.59
C GLY A 117 7.54 0.91 -17.89
N ALA A 118 6.71 1.15 -16.87
CA ALA A 118 5.36 1.68 -17.06
C ALA A 118 5.31 3.16 -17.46
N PHE A 119 6.45 3.85 -17.46
CA PHE A 119 6.59 5.26 -17.82
C PHE A 119 7.43 5.46 -19.09
N GLU A 120 7.70 4.41 -19.85
CA GLU A 120 8.37 4.52 -21.14
C GLU A 120 7.47 5.17 -22.20
N GLU A 121 8.07 5.97 -23.10
CA GLU A 121 7.32 6.81 -24.04
C GLU A 121 6.53 6.04 -25.11
N ASN A 122 6.86 4.78 -25.36
CA ASN A 122 6.33 4.01 -26.50
C ASN A 122 5.49 2.80 -26.09
N LEU A 123 4.81 2.85 -24.96
CA LEU A 123 3.92 1.77 -24.54
C LEU A 123 2.68 1.67 -25.44
N GLY A 124 2.33 0.48 -25.83
CA GLY A 124 1.08 0.18 -26.52
C GLY A 124 -0.14 0.34 -25.62
N ALA A 125 -1.33 0.45 -26.23
CA ALA A 125 -2.57 0.64 -25.46
C ALA A 125 -2.83 -0.50 -24.44
N ASP A 126 -2.54 -1.74 -24.81
CA ASP A 126 -2.72 -2.91 -23.95
C ASP A 126 -1.72 -2.92 -22.79
N GLU A 127 -0.50 -2.43 -23.00
CA GLU A 127 0.53 -2.31 -21.96
C GLU A 127 0.15 -1.24 -20.95
N ILE A 128 -0.36 -0.10 -21.42
CA ILE A 128 -0.87 0.98 -20.57
C ILE A 128 -2.05 0.47 -19.74
N GLU A 129 -2.99 -0.25 -20.33
CA GLU A 129 -4.15 -0.78 -19.61
C GLU A 129 -3.75 -1.81 -18.56
N ARG A 130 -2.77 -2.65 -18.86
CA ARG A 130 -2.20 -3.60 -17.90
C ARG A 130 -1.50 -2.91 -16.75
N ALA A 131 -0.73 -1.85 -17.03
CA ALA A 131 -0.09 -1.04 -15.99
C ALA A 131 -1.12 -0.36 -15.08
N LYS A 132 -2.21 0.18 -15.63
CA LYS A 132 -3.32 0.77 -14.86
C LYS A 132 -4.01 -0.29 -13.98
N THR A 133 -4.33 -1.45 -14.52
CA THR A 133 -4.94 -2.55 -13.78
C THR A 133 -4.05 -3.01 -12.63
N ALA A 134 -2.75 -3.16 -12.89
CA ALA A 134 -1.79 -3.51 -11.87
C ALA A 134 -1.69 -2.43 -10.77
N SER A 135 -1.69 -1.16 -11.15
CA SER A 135 -1.68 -0.05 -10.19
C SER A 135 -2.95 0.00 -9.35
N ALA A 136 -4.12 -0.22 -9.96
CA ALA A 136 -5.41 -0.23 -9.26
C ALA A 136 -5.55 -1.36 -8.23
N ALA A 137 -4.78 -2.44 -8.37
CA ALA A 137 -4.77 -3.55 -7.40
C ALA A 137 -4.00 -3.22 -6.10
N LEU A 138 -3.23 -2.12 -6.08
CA LEU A 138 -2.39 -1.75 -4.95
C LEU A 138 -3.12 -0.83 -3.96
N GLY A 139 -2.66 -0.87 -2.71
CA GLY A 139 -3.06 0.11 -1.71
C GLY A 139 -4.51 0.00 -1.26
N TYR A 140 -5.11 1.15 -1.03
CA TYR A 140 -6.50 1.28 -0.59
C TYR A 140 -7.43 1.63 -1.76
N ASP A 141 -8.67 1.17 -1.65
CA ASP A 141 -9.76 1.51 -2.57
C ASP A 141 -11.03 1.77 -1.77
N PHE A 142 -11.54 3.00 -1.83
CA PHE A 142 -12.70 3.40 -1.05
C PHE A 142 -13.97 3.33 -1.87
N THR A 143 -14.86 2.47 -1.45
CA THR A 143 -16.20 2.29 -2.05
C THR A 143 -17.28 2.79 -1.11
N VAL A 144 -18.18 3.62 -1.61
CA VAL A 144 -19.42 3.99 -0.88
C VAL A 144 -20.38 2.81 -0.98
N THR A 145 -20.68 2.20 0.16
CA THR A 145 -21.57 1.02 0.24
C THR A 145 -23.01 1.35 0.64
N ASP A 146 -23.22 2.48 1.30
CA ASP A 146 -24.55 3.01 1.62
C ASP A 146 -24.50 4.53 1.67
N ALA A 147 -25.56 5.18 1.18
CA ALA A 147 -25.70 6.63 1.27
C ALA A 147 -27.17 6.98 1.48
N ARG A 148 -27.46 7.75 2.54
CA ARG A 148 -28.80 8.21 2.88
C ARG A 148 -28.79 9.70 3.11
N VAL A 149 -29.74 10.40 2.50
CA VAL A 149 -29.92 11.83 2.70
C VAL A 149 -31.36 12.07 3.18
N MET A 150 -31.50 12.84 4.25
CA MET A 150 -32.82 13.21 4.76
C MET A 150 -32.86 14.68 5.15
N LYS A 151 -34.03 15.28 5.02
CA LYS A 151 -34.27 16.65 5.46
C LYS A 151 -35.13 16.61 6.72
N ILE A 152 -34.63 17.14 7.82
CA ILE A 152 -35.30 17.20 9.13
C ILE A 152 -35.25 18.65 9.62
N PHE A 153 -36.39 19.23 9.89
CA PHE A 153 -36.53 20.63 10.35
C PHE A 153 -35.75 21.64 9.51
N GLY A 154 -35.80 21.49 8.17
CA GLY A 154 -35.10 22.37 7.24
C GLY A 154 -33.60 22.14 7.07
N LYS A 155 -32.98 21.27 7.86
CA LYS A 155 -31.58 20.87 7.76
C LYS A 155 -31.44 19.57 6.96
N ILE A 156 -30.35 19.47 6.20
CA ILE A 156 -29.98 18.27 5.45
C ILE A 156 -29.00 17.46 6.28
N TYR A 157 -29.29 16.19 6.42
CA TYR A 157 -28.43 15.19 7.06
C TYR A 157 -28.03 14.16 6.00
N ALA A 158 -26.75 13.91 5.87
CA ALA A 158 -26.20 12.88 5.00
C ALA A 158 -25.47 11.83 5.85
N PHE A 159 -25.78 10.55 5.61
CA PHE A 159 -25.12 9.40 6.21
C PHE A 159 -24.52 8.60 5.09
N VAL A 160 -23.22 8.35 5.17
CA VAL A 160 -22.49 7.62 4.15
C VAL A 160 -21.65 6.56 4.81
N THR A 161 -21.76 5.33 4.32
CA THR A 161 -20.88 4.23 4.72
C THR A 161 -19.83 4.03 3.65
N ILE A 162 -18.57 4.14 4.03
CA ILE A 162 -17.42 3.94 3.13
C ILE A 162 -16.68 2.69 3.61
N LYS A 163 -16.42 1.78 2.67
CA LYS A 163 -15.60 0.58 2.90
C LYS A 163 -14.31 0.70 2.13
N ASN A 164 -13.20 0.35 2.77
CA ASN A 164 -11.95 0.11 2.05
C ASN A 164 -12.01 -1.32 1.47
N THR A 165 -12.03 -1.43 0.16
CA THR A 165 -12.04 -2.69 -0.60
C THR A 165 -10.66 -3.02 -1.17
N GLY A 166 -9.68 -2.15 -0.98
CA GLY A 166 -8.30 -2.38 -1.38
C GLY A 166 -7.56 -3.35 -0.45
N VAL A 167 -6.35 -3.71 -0.84
CA VAL A 167 -5.51 -4.72 -0.15
C VAL A 167 -4.76 -4.17 1.06
N ALA A 168 -4.65 -2.85 1.19
CA ALA A 168 -3.94 -2.19 2.28
C ALA A 168 -4.79 -1.06 2.90
N PRO A 169 -4.55 -0.69 4.17
CA PRO A 169 -5.18 0.47 4.77
C PRO A 169 -4.53 1.77 4.26
N ILE A 170 -5.19 2.90 4.52
CA ILE A 170 -4.51 4.18 4.46
C ILE A 170 -3.80 4.44 5.79
N TYR A 171 -2.59 4.99 5.71
CA TYR A 171 -1.71 5.19 6.87
C TYR A 171 -1.68 6.63 7.39
N TYR A 172 -2.57 7.47 6.89
CA TYR A 172 -2.66 8.88 7.24
C TYR A 172 -4.10 9.23 7.60
N ASP A 173 -4.26 10.21 8.49
CA ASP A 173 -5.58 10.74 8.81
C ASP A 173 -6.19 11.41 7.58
N LEU A 174 -7.43 11.03 7.27
CA LEU A 174 -8.19 11.60 6.17
C LEU A 174 -9.41 12.37 6.70
N GLY A 175 -9.63 13.53 6.11
CA GLY A 175 -10.89 14.25 6.25
C GLY A 175 -11.86 13.83 5.15
N VAL A 176 -13.12 13.55 5.49
CA VAL A 176 -14.19 13.37 4.50
C VAL A 176 -14.99 14.65 4.40
N SER A 177 -15.17 15.14 3.17
CA SER A 177 -15.96 16.32 2.88
C SER A 177 -17.19 15.94 2.06
N PHE A 178 -18.32 16.54 2.37
CA PHE A 178 -19.56 16.39 1.60
C PHE A 178 -19.78 17.65 0.75
N GLY A 179 -20.03 17.44 -0.53
CA GLY A 179 -20.43 18.50 -1.45
C GLY A 179 -21.91 18.39 -1.79
N VAL A 180 -22.63 19.51 -1.72
CA VAL A 180 -24.00 19.63 -2.21
C VAL A 180 -24.04 20.70 -3.28
N GLY A 181 -24.50 20.34 -4.48
CA GLY A 181 -24.53 21.27 -5.59
C GLY A 181 -24.68 20.58 -6.94
N ASN A 182 -24.39 21.32 -7.98
CA ASN A 182 -24.23 20.79 -9.33
C ASN A 182 -22.78 20.97 -9.79
N GLU A 183 -22.45 20.50 -11.00
CA GLU A 183 -21.09 20.54 -11.55
C GLU A 183 -20.44 21.95 -11.55
N LYS A 184 -21.25 23.01 -11.54
CA LYS A 184 -20.78 24.41 -11.58
C LYS A 184 -20.76 25.12 -10.23
N ASN A 185 -21.61 24.69 -9.28
CA ASN A 185 -21.80 25.36 -7.99
C ASN A 185 -21.96 24.35 -6.86
N ALA A 186 -20.88 23.77 -6.39
CA ALA A 186 -20.88 22.89 -5.22
C ALA A 186 -20.55 23.67 -3.94
N GLN A 187 -21.35 23.53 -2.91
CA GLN A 187 -21.02 23.95 -1.54
C GLN A 187 -20.45 22.75 -0.80
N TRP A 188 -19.27 22.91 -0.26
CA TRP A 188 -18.57 21.86 0.48
C TRP A 188 -18.66 22.14 1.97
N THR A 189 -18.94 21.10 2.72
CA THR A 189 -18.83 21.14 4.18
C THR A 189 -17.85 20.08 4.63
N LEU A 190 -16.96 20.43 5.55
CA LEU A 190 -16.05 19.49 6.18
C LEU A 190 -16.80 18.79 7.30
N SER A 191 -16.84 17.46 7.28
CA SER A 191 -17.29 16.66 8.40
C SER A 191 -16.09 16.00 9.04
N LEU A 192 -15.92 16.18 10.35
CA LEU A 192 -15.01 15.37 11.14
C LEU A 192 -15.63 13.98 11.26
N ILE A 193 -15.03 12.98 10.63
CA ILE A 193 -15.46 11.60 10.72
C ILE A 193 -14.58 10.89 11.73
N HIS A 194 -15.20 10.20 12.69
CA HIS A 194 -14.59 9.06 13.33
C HIS A 194 -14.53 7.92 12.31
N ILE A 195 -13.35 7.65 11.78
CA ILE A 195 -13.08 6.40 11.09
C ILE A 195 -13.02 5.34 12.18
N SER A 196 -14.09 4.59 12.36
CA SER A 196 -14.01 3.37 13.16
C SER A 196 -13.11 2.40 12.42
N GLU A 197 -12.17 1.81 13.14
CA GLU A 197 -11.23 0.82 12.61
C GLU A 197 -11.95 -0.27 11.80
N PRO A 198 -11.33 -0.80 10.74
CA PRO A 198 -11.89 -1.92 10.01
C PRO A 198 -12.12 -3.07 10.97
N THR A 199 -13.37 -3.50 11.08
CA THR A 199 -13.74 -4.73 11.76
C THR A 199 -12.82 -5.84 11.27
N ARG A 200 -12.11 -6.49 12.20
CA ARG A 200 -11.32 -7.69 11.96
C ARG A 200 -12.12 -8.64 11.08
N GLN A 201 -11.62 -8.92 9.89
CA GLN A 201 -11.92 -10.18 9.23
C GLN A 201 -11.02 -11.23 9.89
N GLU A 202 -11.64 -12.15 10.61
CA GLU A 202 -11.03 -13.37 11.14
C GLU A 202 -10.64 -14.30 9.98
#